data_9d957c0d1f17354324855765113743de
#
_entry.id   9d957c0d1f17354324855765113743de
#
_cell.length_a   1.000
_cell.length_b   1.000
_cell.length_c   1.000
_cell.angle_alpha   90.00
_cell.angle_beta   90.00
_cell.angle_gamma   90.00
#
_symmetry.space_group_name_H-M   'P 1'
#
loop_
_entity.id
_entity.type
_entity.pdbx_description
1 polymer ?
#
loop_
_entity_poly.entity_id
_entity_poly.type
_entity_poly.pdbx_seq_one_letter_code
_entity_poly.pdbx_strand_id
1 'polypeptide(L)'
;PPSTPSIKKTVNDKAADQLATATTPFTYKIDTTVPRNAKAFRVLDTLEHVLQVDGAVTANIDGTEIPSSQITIEDMDVDGKTRQKITVTLTEEQVLKNAEKPVHVQFNAKIKDNADLSAYSSAADPTVKVPNKASFQVDNKPEVESDPVTVTPPPSTPAITKTVNDASHYQLQAAGEEFTYKIDTTIPQNATAFTVTDELKPVLDFGSGDVVATVDGVQTTGEITKNGQTLTVKFTRDEALKSGKPVHVEFKAIIRANADLTDYRTADDNTEKVPNTAKYIVNDDPNIFKESEPVTVTPPPTTPPITKTVNGAEHAQLNDKAEEFEYVVKTKVPRNITEFKVTDRLESVLEVKGNVTATLDGKAIAADQIKVEADGDRQVVTVALTQEEVLKSAEKEVVVTFKAAIKADADLSSYTTAEDGTERVPNKASYGVNIPNVPDVESNTVTVTPPPTKPDLKKTVNDAESYQLKADGEEFTYKLDTEMPRNITAMTVTDTLVDELDFGTGDVVATVDGVQTAGEITKTGQTLSVKFTAEEVLKNAGKAIHIEFKAKIRENANLDKYIDKTDGRTKVPNEGSYHINDNPDLKVKSKPVTVTPPPTTPEITKTVNDTTHYDVLTPEEEFTYKVET
;
A
#
# COMPACT_ATOMS: atom_id res chain seq x y z
N PRO A 1 -76.18 -24.95 -54.80
CA PRO A 1 -75.03 -24.16 -54.60
C PRO A 1 -73.80 -25.01 -54.24
N PRO A 2 -72.57 -24.61 -54.64
CA PRO A 2 -71.36 -25.26 -54.11
C PRO A 2 -71.28 -25.25 -52.61
N SER A 3 -70.69 -26.29 -52.01
CA SER A 3 -70.39 -26.29 -50.58
C SER A 3 -69.26 -25.33 -50.29
N THR A 4 -69.18 -24.86 -49.04
CA THR A 4 -68.11 -24.01 -48.54
C THR A 4 -67.31 -24.82 -47.51
N PRO A 5 -66.19 -25.47 -47.87
CA PRO A 5 -65.41 -26.23 -46.93
C PRO A 5 -64.70 -25.30 -45.91
N SER A 6 -64.22 -25.89 -44.82
CA SER A 6 -63.32 -25.19 -43.89
C SER A 6 -61.91 -25.12 -44.49
N ILE A 7 -61.15 -24.13 -44.08
CA ILE A 7 -59.70 -24.02 -44.38
C ILE A 7 -58.91 -23.80 -43.08
N LYS A 8 -57.88 -24.58 -42.88
CA LYS A 8 -56.95 -24.45 -41.77
C LYS A 8 -55.54 -24.22 -42.25
N LYS A 9 -54.84 -23.28 -41.63
CA LYS A 9 -53.45 -23.05 -41.87
C LYS A 9 -52.62 -23.28 -40.61
N THR A 10 -51.41 -23.79 -40.76
CA THR A 10 -50.45 -23.93 -39.65
C THR A 10 -49.07 -23.48 -40.10
N VAL A 11 -48.24 -23.09 -39.15
CA VAL A 11 -46.81 -22.88 -39.28
C VAL A 11 -46.07 -23.82 -38.35
N ASN A 12 -45.21 -24.69 -38.90
CA ASN A 12 -44.54 -25.75 -38.12
C ASN A 12 -45.53 -26.54 -37.25
N ASP A 13 -46.72 -26.87 -37.80
CA ASP A 13 -47.83 -27.56 -37.18
C ASP A 13 -48.53 -26.84 -36.01
N LYS A 14 -48.28 -25.53 -35.86
CA LYS A 14 -48.81 -24.65 -34.78
C LYS A 14 -49.57 -23.46 -35.38
N ALA A 15 -50.36 -22.75 -34.55
CA ALA A 15 -50.94 -21.46 -34.93
C ALA A 15 -49.96 -20.30 -34.86
N ALA A 16 -48.90 -20.41 -34.02
CA ALA A 16 -47.81 -19.46 -33.88
C ALA A 16 -46.51 -20.20 -33.59
N ASP A 17 -45.39 -19.79 -34.15
CA ASP A 17 -44.08 -20.36 -33.92
C ASP A 17 -43.00 -19.31 -33.79
N GLN A 18 -42.09 -19.52 -32.85
CA GLN A 18 -40.88 -18.70 -32.70
C GLN A 18 -39.67 -19.43 -33.30
N LEU A 19 -38.99 -18.77 -34.23
CA LEU A 19 -37.84 -19.34 -34.89
C LEU A 19 -36.64 -19.48 -33.96
N ALA A 20 -35.89 -20.56 -34.10
CA ALA A 20 -34.65 -20.76 -33.40
C ALA A 20 -33.49 -19.90 -33.92
N THR A 21 -33.47 -19.65 -35.24
CA THR A 21 -32.48 -18.77 -35.91
C THR A 21 -33.17 -17.89 -36.93
N ALA A 22 -32.55 -16.75 -37.27
CA ALA A 22 -33.10 -15.81 -38.27
C ALA A 22 -33.18 -16.38 -39.70
N THR A 23 -32.38 -17.38 -40.02
CA THR A 23 -32.25 -17.97 -41.36
C THR A 23 -32.95 -19.32 -41.51
N THR A 24 -33.50 -19.89 -40.42
CA THR A 24 -34.16 -21.19 -40.44
C THR A 24 -35.47 -21.09 -41.24
N PRO A 25 -35.64 -21.89 -42.34
CA PRO A 25 -36.93 -21.99 -43.00
C PRO A 25 -37.97 -22.61 -42.06
N PHE A 26 -39.20 -22.21 -42.24
CA PHE A 26 -40.36 -22.76 -41.52
C PHE A 26 -41.41 -23.23 -42.51
N THR A 27 -42.21 -24.23 -42.12
CA THR A 27 -43.16 -24.90 -43.03
C THR A 27 -44.57 -24.38 -42.82
N TYR A 28 -45.19 -23.86 -43.84
CA TYR A 28 -46.63 -23.63 -43.89
C TYR A 28 -47.34 -24.86 -44.44
N LYS A 29 -48.46 -25.24 -43.78
CA LYS A 29 -49.39 -26.26 -44.24
C LYS A 29 -50.78 -25.67 -44.32
N ILE A 30 -51.48 -25.96 -45.43
CA ILE A 30 -52.86 -25.54 -45.67
C ILE A 30 -53.70 -26.78 -45.93
N ASP A 31 -54.72 -26.98 -45.14
CA ASP A 31 -55.64 -28.11 -45.18
C ASP A 31 -57.04 -27.60 -45.47
N THR A 32 -57.67 -28.16 -46.51
CA THR A 32 -59.06 -27.91 -46.89
C THR A 32 -59.63 -29.14 -47.57
N THR A 33 -60.82 -29.05 -48.16
CA THR A 33 -61.44 -30.12 -48.97
C THR A 33 -61.92 -29.58 -50.29
N VAL A 34 -61.98 -30.43 -51.31
CA VAL A 34 -62.55 -30.06 -52.60
C VAL A 34 -64.07 -29.79 -52.42
N PRO A 35 -64.58 -28.61 -52.84
CA PRO A 35 -66.01 -28.29 -52.68
C PRO A 35 -66.89 -29.18 -53.50
N ARG A 36 -68.08 -29.54 -52.98
CA ARG A 36 -69.14 -30.24 -53.72
C ARG A 36 -69.86 -29.25 -54.62
N ASN A 37 -70.30 -29.68 -55.79
CA ASN A 37 -71.07 -28.88 -56.77
C ASN A 37 -70.32 -27.65 -57.31
N ALA A 38 -69.04 -27.71 -57.46
CA ALA A 38 -68.15 -26.68 -58.00
C ALA A 38 -67.53 -27.15 -59.31
N LYS A 39 -67.14 -26.21 -60.18
CA LYS A 39 -66.41 -26.45 -61.43
C LYS A 39 -64.99 -25.97 -61.35
N ALA A 40 -64.72 -24.94 -60.57
CA ALA A 40 -63.40 -24.40 -60.33
C ALA A 40 -63.09 -24.28 -58.89
N PHE A 41 -61.86 -24.67 -58.47
CA PHE A 41 -61.36 -24.57 -57.10
C PHE A 41 -59.88 -24.24 -57.12
N ARG A 42 -59.52 -23.22 -56.38
CA ARG A 42 -58.11 -22.85 -56.19
C ARG A 42 -57.83 -22.53 -54.72
N VAL A 43 -56.63 -22.87 -54.27
CA VAL A 43 -56.08 -22.50 -52.98
C VAL A 43 -55.06 -21.43 -53.17
N LEU A 44 -55.12 -20.39 -52.39
CA LEU A 44 -54.27 -19.20 -52.51
C LEU A 44 -53.58 -18.90 -51.17
N ASP A 45 -52.37 -18.38 -51.28
CA ASP A 45 -51.61 -17.87 -50.14
C ASP A 45 -50.78 -16.66 -50.57
N THR A 46 -51.00 -15.53 -49.94
CA THR A 46 -50.24 -14.31 -50.22
C THR A 46 -49.35 -13.98 -49.03
N LEU A 47 -48.06 -14.21 -49.17
CA LEU A 47 -47.07 -13.94 -48.13
C LEU A 47 -46.94 -12.45 -47.82
N GLU A 48 -46.69 -12.11 -46.57
CA GLU A 48 -46.24 -10.75 -46.25
C GLU A 48 -44.96 -10.40 -46.99
N HIS A 49 -44.79 -9.12 -47.35
CA HIS A 49 -43.66 -8.64 -48.17
C HIS A 49 -42.27 -8.94 -47.56
N VAL A 50 -42.20 -9.21 -46.26
CA VAL A 50 -40.98 -9.56 -45.50
C VAL A 50 -40.67 -11.06 -45.55
N LEU A 51 -41.58 -11.88 -46.10
CA LEU A 51 -41.42 -13.31 -46.27
C LEU A 51 -41.14 -13.67 -47.72
N GLN A 52 -40.50 -14.80 -47.93
CA GLN A 52 -40.32 -15.41 -49.26
C GLN A 52 -40.45 -16.92 -49.20
N VAL A 53 -40.96 -17.52 -50.27
CA VAL A 53 -40.96 -18.98 -50.43
C VAL A 53 -39.52 -19.48 -50.52
N ASP A 54 -39.26 -20.61 -49.81
CA ASP A 54 -37.95 -21.25 -49.78
C ASP A 54 -38.11 -22.70 -50.32
N GLY A 55 -37.80 -22.88 -51.58
CA GLY A 55 -37.92 -24.15 -52.27
C GLY A 55 -39.28 -24.37 -52.99
N ALA A 56 -39.67 -25.59 -53.22
CA ALA A 56 -40.84 -25.97 -53.96
C ALA A 56 -42.12 -25.92 -53.11
N VAL A 57 -43.24 -25.56 -53.74
CA VAL A 57 -44.59 -25.74 -53.21
C VAL A 57 -45.12 -27.08 -53.67
N THR A 58 -45.64 -27.87 -52.75
CA THR A 58 -46.25 -29.17 -53.05
C THR A 58 -47.73 -29.17 -52.66
N ALA A 59 -48.53 -29.88 -53.42
CA ALA A 59 -49.95 -30.05 -53.13
C ALA A 59 -50.43 -31.44 -53.52
N ASN A 60 -51.42 -31.96 -52.77
CA ASN A 60 -52.07 -33.23 -53.13
C ASN A 60 -53.56 -33.21 -52.82
N ILE A 61 -54.29 -34.09 -53.49
CA ILE A 61 -55.70 -34.38 -53.22
C ILE A 61 -55.79 -35.83 -52.76
N ASP A 62 -56.17 -36.08 -51.51
CA ASP A 62 -56.34 -37.42 -50.93
C ASP A 62 -55.04 -38.26 -51.11
N GLY A 63 -53.86 -37.66 -50.95
CA GLY A 63 -52.55 -38.27 -51.14
C GLY A 63 -52.06 -38.34 -52.59
N THR A 64 -52.89 -37.97 -53.60
CA THR A 64 -52.45 -37.89 -55.02
C THR A 64 -51.85 -36.52 -55.33
N GLU A 65 -50.62 -36.48 -55.74
CA GLU A 65 -49.88 -35.24 -56.02
C GLU A 65 -50.56 -34.42 -57.11
N ILE A 66 -50.65 -33.10 -56.92
CA ILE A 66 -51.07 -32.12 -57.92
C ILE A 66 -49.82 -31.72 -58.73
N PRO A 67 -49.88 -31.79 -60.10
CA PRO A 67 -48.77 -31.44 -60.93
C PRO A 67 -48.25 -30.02 -60.65
N SER A 68 -46.95 -29.80 -60.70
CA SER A 68 -46.32 -28.49 -60.47
C SER A 68 -46.78 -27.44 -61.51
N SER A 69 -47.22 -27.86 -62.69
CA SER A 69 -47.81 -26.96 -63.71
C SER A 69 -49.13 -26.30 -63.27
N GLN A 70 -49.75 -26.81 -62.21
CA GLN A 70 -50.98 -26.27 -61.63
C GLN A 70 -50.72 -25.40 -60.42
N ILE A 71 -49.43 -25.22 -60.07
CA ILE A 71 -48.96 -24.42 -58.93
C ILE A 71 -48.15 -23.24 -59.49
N THR A 72 -48.58 -22.01 -59.20
CA THR A 72 -47.83 -20.80 -59.55
C THR A 72 -47.40 -20.04 -58.33
N ILE A 73 -46.23 -19.42 -58.43
CA ILE A 73 -45.69 -18.43 -57.48
C ILE A 73 -45.44 -17.16 -58.26
N GLU A 74 -46.16 -16.11 -57.96
CA GLU A 74 -46.10 -14.85 -58.68
C GLU A 74 -45.83 -13.70 -57.76
N ASP A 75 -44.94 -12.80 -58.13
CA ASP A 75 -44.72 -11.55 -57.44
C ASP A 75 -45.85 -10.57 -57.76
N MET A 76 -46.42 -9.95 -56.77
CA MET A 76 -47.46 -8.95 -56.91
C MET A 76 -47.19 -7.71 -56.12
N ASP A 77 -47.48 -6.55 -56.60
CA ASP A 77 -47.42 -5.29 -55.87
C ASP A 77 -48.69 -5.12 -55.04
N VAL A 78 -48.56 -4.94 -53.75
CA VAL A 78 -49.63 -4.60 -52.80
C VAL A 78 -49.17 -3.38 -52.00
N ASP A 79 -49.76 -2.23 -52.23
CA ASP A 79 -49.46 -0.97 -51.57
C ASP A 79 -47.97 -0.57 -51.67
N GLY A 80 -47.37 -0.78 -52.87
CA GLY A 80 -45.96 -0.48 -53.14
C GLY A 80 -44.98 -1.48 -52.55
N LYS A 81 -45.44 -2.65 -52.10
CA LYS A 81 -44.63 -3.71 -51.53
C LYS A 81 -44.80 -5.00 -52.31
N THR A 82 -43.70 -5.60 -52.76
CA THR A 82 -43.70 -6.88 -53.48
C THR A 82 -43.99 -8.03 -52.54
N ARG A 83 -45.08 -8.75 -52.75
CA ARG A 83 -45.48 -9.96 -52.05
C ARG A 83 -45.50 -11.15 -52.99
N GLN A 84 -45.22 -12.34 -52.53
CA GLN A 84 -45.35 -13.57 -53.31
C GLN A 84 -46.74 -14.17 -53.08
N LYS A 85 -47.43 -14.44 -54.18
CA LYS A 85 -48.73 -15.13 -54.19
C LYS A 85 -48.55 -16.52 -54.76
N ILE A 86 -48.90 -17.50 -53.95
CA ILE A 86 -48.98 -18.91 -54.34
C ILE A 86 -50.39 -19.21 -54.71
N THR A 87 -50.57 -19.89 -55.87
CA THR A 87 -51.90 -20.34 -56.37
C THR A 87 -51.82 -21.81 -56.78
N VAL A 88 -52.60 -22.63 -56.17
CA VAL A 88 -52.80 -24.03 -56.55
C VAL A 88 -54.18 -24.14 -57.25
N THR A 89 -54.21 -24.44 -58.53
CA THR A 89 -55.44 -24.48 -59.35
C THR A 89 -55.74 -25.91 -59.69
N LEU A 90 -56.93 -26.42 -59.31
CA LEU A 90 -57.40 -27.71 -59.73
C LEU A 90 -58.07 -27.64 -61.10
N THR A 91 -57.88 -28.66 -61.94
CA THR A 91 -58.63 -28.79 -63.18
C THR A 91 -60.12 -29.11 -62.88
N GLU A 92 -61.02 -28.76 -63.80
CA GLU A 92 -62.47 -29.09 -63.66
C GLU A 92 -62.66 -30.59 -63.39
N GLU A 93 -61.91 -31.44 -64.07
CA GLU A 93 -61.95 -32.87 -63.90
C GLU A 93 -61.57 -33.29 -62.49
N GLN A 94 -60.49 -32.70 -61.90
CA GLN A 94 -60.06 -32.96 -60.55
C GLN A 94 -61.11 -32.53 -59.50
N VAL A 95 -61.75 -31.36 -59.75
CA VAL A 95 -62.80 -30.86 -58.82
C VAL A 95 -64.02 -31.79 -58.82
N LEU A 96 -64.47 -32.23 -60.06
CA LEU A 96 -65.65 -33.10 -60.20
C LEU A 96 -65.42 -34.51 -59.59
N LYS A 97 -64.25 -35.09 -59.76
CA LYS A 97 -63.90 -36.44 -59.32
C LYS A 97 -63.55 -36.55 -57.86
N ASN A 98 -63.14 -35.45 -57.26
CA ASN A 98 -62.63 -35.46 -55.90
C ASN A 98 -63.46 -34.67 -54.88
N ALA A 99 -64.72 -34.42 -55.11
CA ALA A 99 -65.60 -33.71 -54.22
C ALA A 99 -65.49 -34.27 -52.74
N GLU A 100 -65.30 -33.41 -51.76
CA GLU A 100 -65.12 -33.69 -50.33
C GLU A 100 -63.81 -34.43 -49.95
N LYS A 101 -62.92 -34.64 -50.93
CA LYS A 101 -61.60 -35.19 -50.62
C LYS A 101 -60.69 -34.12 -50.01
N PRO A 102 -59.77 -34.49 -49.09
CA PRO A 102 -58.85 -33.54 -48.50
C PRO A 102 -57.86 -33.03 -49.53
N VAL A 103 -57.58 -31.73 -49.43
CA VAL A 103 -56.51 -31.02 -50.17
C VAL A 103 -55.49 -30.53 -49.17
N HIS A 104 -54.25 -30.92 -49.38
CA HIS A 104 -53.12 -30.48 -48.59
C HIS A 104 -52.17 -29.69 -49.48
N VAL A 105 -51.76 -28.47 -49.03
CA VAL A 105 -50.71 -27.65 -49.65
C VAL A 105 -49.65 -27.42 -48.64
N GLN A 106 -48.39 -27.62 -48.98
CA GLN A 106 -47.26 -27.42 -48.10
C GLN A 106 -46.13 -26.70 -48.86
N PHE A 107 -45.49 -25.76 -48.18
CA PHE A 107 -44.29 -25.09 -48.63
C PHE A 107 -43.48 -24.55 -47.47
N ASN A 108 -42.15 -24.39 -47.71
CA ASN A 108 -41.26 -23.69 -46.77
C ASN A 108 -41.22 -22.20 -47.12
N ALA A 109 -41.08 -21.40 -46.11
CA ALA A 109 -40.87 -19.96 -46.26
C ALA A 109 -39.75 -19.54 -45.27
N LYS A 110 -39.20 -18.39 -45.50
CA LYS A 110 -38.22 -17.74 -44.59
C LYS A 110 -38.47 -16.23 -44.56
N ILE A 111 -38.01 -15.61 -43.50
CA ILE A 111 -37.93 -14.15 -43.40
C ILE A 111 -36.81 -13.69 -44.33
N LYS A 112 -37.08 -12.68 -45.18
CA LYS A 112 -36.07 -12.10 -46.07
C LYS A 112 -34.92 -11.49 -45.27
N ASP A 113 -33.70 -11.60 -45.80
CA ASP A 113 -32.53 -10.97 -45.20
C ASP A 113 -32.73 -9.45 -45.08
N ASN A 114 -32.38 -8.90 -43.89
CA ASN A 114 -32.52 -7.48 -43.57
C ASN A 114 -33.95 -6.90 -43.71
N ALA A 115 -34.98 -7.73 -43.59
CA ALA A 115 -36.36 -7.26 -43.66
C ALA A 115 -36.67 -6.32 -42.48
N ASP A 116 -37.34 -5.21 -42.75
CA ASP A 116 -37.89 -4.34 -41.72
C ASP A 116 -39.17 -4.94 -41.16
N LEU A 117 -39.09 -5.43 -39.93
CA LEU A 117 -40.19 -6.09 -39.20
C LEU A 117 -40.94 -5.14 -38.26
N SER A 118 -40.59 -3.85 -38.23
CA SER A 118 -41.17 -2.88 -37.30
C SER A 118 -42.69 -2.74 -37.37
N ALA A 119 -43.28 -2.97 -38.57
CA ALA A 119 -44.73 -2.95 -38.76
C ALA A 119 -45.49 -4.13 -38.11
N TYR A 120 -44.79 -5.17 -37.67
CA TYR A 120 -45.37 -6.40 -37.12
C TYR A 120 -45.30 -6.47 -35.60
N SER A 121 -44.97 -5.38 -34.94
CA SER A 121 -45.03 -5.21 -33.47
C SER A 121 -45.72 -3.91 -33.12
N SER A 122 -46.19 -3.79 -31.87
CA SER A 122 -46.84 -2.57 -31.39
C SER A 122 -46.29 -2.18 -30.02
N ALA A 123 -46.58 -0.96 -29.59
CA ALA A 123 -46.21 -0.52 -28.25
C ALA A 123 -46.83 -1.35 -27.14
N ALA A 124 -47.99 -1.95 -27.38
CA ALA A 124 -48.71 -2.84 -26.44
C ALA A 124 -48.19 -4.28 -26.46
N ASP A 125 -47.68 -4.75 -27.61
CA ASP A 125 -47.01 -6.04 -27.78
C ASP A 125 -45.76 -5.85 -28.68
N PRO A 126 -44.61 -5.65 -28.12
CA PRO A 126 -43.38 -5.43 -28.88
C PRO A 126 -42.83 -6.71 -29.51
N THR A 127 -43.47 -7.85 -29.29
CA THR A 127 -43.10 -9.09 -29.99
C THR A 127 -43.45 -8.99 -31.45
N VAL A 128 -42.48 -9.23 -32.32
CA VAL A 128 -42.72 -9.28 -33.77
C VAL A 128 -43.52 -10.50 -34.12
N LYS A 129 -44.68 -10.33 -34.73
CA LYS A 129 -45.56 -11.39 -35.18
C LYS A 129 -45.90 -11.17 -36.67
N VAL A 130 -45.16 -11.82 -37.54
CA VAL A 130 -45.43 -11.75 -39.00
C VAL A 130 -46.57 -12.70 -39.32
N PRO A 131 -47.76 -12.17 -39.74
CA PRO A 131 -48.95 -13.01 -40.00
C PRO A 131 -48.88 -13.63 -41.39
N ASN A 132 -49.59 -14.74 -41.54
CA ASN A 132 -49.91 -15.28 -42.86
C ASN A 132 -51.27 -15.96 -42.81
N LYS A 133 -52.07 -15.77 -43.89
CA LYS A 133 -53.37 -16.42 -44.09
C LYS A 133 -53.35 -17.14 -45.44
N ALA A 134 -54.10 -18.22 -45.50
CA ALA A 134 -54.46 -18.86 -46.76
C ALA A 134 -55.93 -18.62 -47.09
N SER A 135 -56.29 -18.75 -48.32
CA SER A 135 -57.70 -18.72 -48.76
C SER A 135 -57.97 -19.79 -49.81
N PHE A 136 -59.22 -20.07 -50.04
CA PHE A 136 -59.64 -20.78 -51.26
C PHE A 136 -60.74 -20.00 -51.96
N GLN A 137 -60.85 -20.22 -53.27
CA GLN A 137 -61.89 -19.67 -54.07
C GLN A 137 -62.61 -20.79 -54.84
N VAL A 138 -63.94 -20.75 -54.81
CA VAL A 138 -64.84 -21.71 -55.44
C VAL A 138 -65.53 -20.97 -56.59
N ASP A 139 -65.39 -21.44 -57.81
CA ASP A 139 -65.88 -20.77 -59.02
C ASP A 139 -65.43 -19.30 -59.05
N ASN A 140 -66.31 -18.34 -59.24
CA ASN A 140 -65.99 -16.92 -59.16
C ASN A 140 -66.54 -16.25 -57.91
N LYS A 141 -66.72 -17.00 -56.83
CA LYS A 141 -67.20 -16.46 -55.55
C LYS A 141 -66.06 -15.77 -54.77
N PRO A 142 -66.40 -14.92 -53.76
CA PRO A 142 -65.42 -14.36 -52.88
C PRO A 142 -64.58 -15.46 -52.23
N GLU A 143 -63.30 -15.13 -51.92
CA GLU A 143 -62.40 -16.02 -51.20
C GLU A 143 -62.85 -16.25 -49.77
N VAL A 144 -62.62 -17.48 -49.27
CA VAL A 144 -62.80 -17.85 -47.88
C VAL A 144 -61.42 -18.00 -47.24
N GLU A 145 -61.16 -17.21 -46.20
CA GLU A 145 -59.84 -17.15 -45.52
C GLU A 145 -59.75 -18.11 -44.35
N SER A 146 -58.55 -18.57 -44.05
CA SER A 146 -58.18 -19.23 -42.84
C SER A 146 -57.98 -18.22 -41.69
N ASP A 147 -57.95 -18.74 -40.44
CA ASP A 147 -57.37 -17.98 -39.36
C ASP A 147 -55.89 -17.66 -39.66
N PRO A 148 -55.39 -16.50 -39.21
CA PRO A 148 -53.99 -16.16 -39.37
C PRO A 148 -53.09 -17.03 -38.51
N VAL A 149 -51.92 -17.42 -39.03
CA VAL A 149 -50.81 -17.99 -38.26
C VAL A 149 -49.69 -16.95 -38.18
N THR A 150 -48.87 -17.00 -37.16
CA THR A 150 -47.81 -16.02 -36.98
C THR A 150 -46.45 -16.68 -36.79
N VAL A 151 -45.38 -16.03 -37.31
CA VAL A 151 -44.00 -16.40 -37.06
C VAL A 151 -43.29 -15.25 -36.38
N THR A 152 -42.55 -15.59 -35.35
CA THR A 152 -41.75 -14.64 -34.58
C THR A 152 -40.26 -14.93 -34.79
N PRO A 153 -39.44 -13.94 -35.12
CA PRO A 153 -37.98 -14.11 -35.20
C PRO A 153 -37.38 -14.59 -33.87
N PRO A 154 -36.16 -15.13 -33.90
CA PRO A 154 -35.45 -15.45 -32.64
C PRO A 154 -35.27 -14.19 -31.81
N PRO A 155 -35.09 -14.34 -30.47
CA PRO A 155 -34.77 -13.21 -29.63
C PRO A 155 -33.46 -12.54 -30.06
N SER A 156 -33.41 -11.22 -29.94
CA SER A 156 -32.13 -10.50 -30.09
C SER A 156 -31.24 -10.76 -28.88
N THR A 157 -29.93 -10.57 -29.04
CA THR A 157 -28.95 -10.71 -27.98
C THR A 157 -28.17 -9.41 -27.80
N PRO A 158 -28.76 -8.37 -27.19
CA PRO A 158 -28.08 -7.11 -26.93
C PRO A 158 -26.83 -7.29 -26.10
N ALA A 159 -25.90 -6.33 -26.21
CA ALA A 159 -24.68 -6.33 -25.40
C ALA A 159 -25.03 -6.25 -23.91
N ILE A 160 -24.22 -6.90 -23.09
CA ILE A 160 -24.24 -6.79 -21.64
C ILE A 160 -22.89 -6.25 -21.17
N THR A 161 -22.91 -5.27 -20.31
CA THR A 161 -21.70 -4.69 -19.71
C THR A 161 -21.71 -4.93 -18.20
N LYS A 162 -20.52 -5.09 -17.66
CA LYS A 162 -20.30 -5.21 -16.22
C LYS A 162 -19.21 -4.24 -15.80
N THR A 163 -19.38 -3.63 -14.63
CA THR A 163 -18.34 -2.81 -13.99
C THR A 163 -18.21 -3.16 -12.51
N VAL A 164 -17.05 -2.83 -11.96
CA VAL A 164 -16.79 -2.83 -10.52
C VAL A 164 -16.37 -1.42 -10.10
N ASN A 165 -17.15 -0.79 -9.20
CA ASN A 165 -16.97 0.61 -8.82
C ASN A 165 -16.80 1.52 -10.07
N ASP A 166 -17.65 1.32 -11.09
CA ASP A 166 -17.69 2.04 -12.38
C ASP A 166 -16.46 1.85 -13.28
N ALA A 167 -15.63 0.85 -13.03
CA ALA A 167 -14.45 0.53 -13.84
C ALA A 167 -14.43 -0.95 -14.26
N SER A 168 -13.51 -1.31 -15.16
CA SER A 168 -13.26 -2.72 -15.51
C SER A 168 -12.34 -3.43 -14.51
N HIS A 169 -11.61 -2.65 -13.71
CA HIS A 169 -10.72 -3.13 -12.66
C HIS A 169 -10.76 -2.19 -11.46
N TYR A 170 -10.74 -2.76 -10.25
CA TYR A 170 -10.69 -1.99 -9.02
C TYR A 170 -9.66 -2.56 -8.03
N GLN A 171 -8.80 -1.67 -7.51
CA GLN A 171 -7.84 -1.95 -6.45
C GLN A 171 -8.43 -1.57 -5.11
N LEU A 172 -8.62 -2.54 -4.21
CA LEU A 172 -9.05 -2.29 -2.83
C LEU A 172 -7.96 -1.56 -2.04
N GLN A 173 -8.37 -0.69 -1.13
CA GLN A 173 -7.49 0.11 -0.28
C GLN A 173 -7.33 -0.48 1.11
N ALA A 174 -8.34 -1.22 1.59
CA ALA A 174 -8.34 -1.84 2.91
C ALA A 174 -8.95 -3.25 2.88
N ALA A 175 -8.50 -4.10 3.81
CA ALA A 175 -9.12 -5.40 4.03
C ALA A 175 -10.58 -5.24 4.51
N GLY A 176 -11.47 -6.03 3.94
CA GLY A 176 -12.90 -5.96 4.27
C GLY A 176 -13.65 -4.80 3.59
N GLU A 177 -13.03 -4.08 2.67
CA GLU A 177 -13.70 -3.09 1.85
C GLU A 177 -14.73 -3.74 0.93
N GLU A 178 -15.96 -3.21 0.94
CA GLU A 178 -17.01 -3.59 0.00
C GLU A 178 -16.85 -2.83 -1.32
N PHE A 179 -17.14 -3.51 -2.41
CA PHE A 179 -17.16 -2.93 -3.75
C PHE A 179 -18.46 -3.27 -4.45
N THR A 180 -18.86 -2.44 -5.42
CA THR A 180 -20.15 -2.54 -6.09
C THR A 180 -19.98 -3.07 -7.51
N TYR A 181 -20.68 -4.15 -7.84
CA TYR A 181 -20.85 -4.60 -9.21
C TYR A 181 -22.10 -3.98 -9.82
N LYS A 182 -21.98 -3.51 -11.06
CA LYS A 182 -23.09 -3.02 -11.87
C LYS A 182 -23.14 -3.79 -13.18
N ILE A 183 -24.34 -4.19 -13.57
CA ILE A 183 -24.63 -4.93 -14.80
C ILE A 183 -25.66 -4.14 -15.58
N ASP A 184 -25.34 -3.79 -16.80
CA ASP A 184 -26.20 -3.01 -17.69
C ASP A 184 -26.41 -3.72 -19.01
N THR A 185 -27.66 -3.77 -19.45
CA THR A 185 -28.07 -4.32 -20.74
C THR A 185 -29.42 -3.71 -21.15
N THR A 186 -30.06 -4.27 -22.16
CA THR A 186 -31.44 -3.93 -22.53
C THR A 186 -32.26 -5.19 -22.66
N ILE A 187 -33.58 -5.09 -22.44
CA ILE A 187 -34.50 -6.21 -22.68
C ILE A 187 -34.40 -6.64 -24.15
N PRO A 188 -34.09 -7.93 -24.43
CA PRO A 188 -34.02 -8.43 -25.80
C PRO A 188 -35.34 -8.26 -26.55
N GLN A 189 -35.29 -7.99 -27.85
CA GLN A 189 -36.47 -8.04 -28.71
C GLN A 189 -36.95 -9.49 -28.81
N ASN A 190 -38.25 -9.69 -28.89
CA ASN A 190 -38.89 -11.02 -28.95
C ASN A 190 -38.64 -11.93 -27.76
N ALA A 191 -38.31 -11.36 -26.60
CA ALA A 191 -38.21 -12.09 -25.34
C ALA A 191 -39.61 -12.24 -24.69
N THR A 192 -39.86 -13.38 -24.07
CA THR A 192 -41.03 -13.63 -23.23
C THR A 192 -40.67 -14.00 -21.81
N ALA A 193 -39.39 -14.28 -21.57
CA ALA A 193 -38.75 -14.42 -20.27
C ALA A 193 -37.33 -13.87 -20.33
N PHE A 194 -36.87 -13.23 -19.24
CA PHE A 194 -35.55 -12.64 -19.15
C PHE A 194 -34.98 -12.81 -17.76
N THR A 195 -33.77 -13.36 -17.66
CA THR A 195 -33.11 -13.62 -16.38
C THR A 195 -31.66 -13.19 -16.45
N VAL A 196 -31.22 -12.35 -15.51
CA VAL A 196 -29.81 -11.98 -15.32
C VAL A 196 -29.23 -12.82 -14.18
N THR A 197 -28.04 -13.37 -14.39
CA THR A 197 -27.32 -14.16 -13.39
C THR A 197 -25.90 -13.68 -13.22
N ASP A 198 -25.38 -13.78 -12.02
CA ASP A 198 -23.99 -13.47 -11.65
C ASP A 198 -23.50 -14.53 -10.68
N GLU A 199 -22.40 -15.19 -11.00
CA GLU A 199 -21.79 -16.20 -10.15
C GLU A 199 -20.45 -15.68 -9.61
N LEU A 200 -20.43 -15.35 -8.32
CA LEU A 200 -19.23 -14.93 -7.62
C LEU A 200 -18.23 -16.08 -7.52
N LYS A 201 -16.94 -15.77 -7.62
CA LYS A 201 -15.89 -16.75 -7.31
C LYS A 201 -15.97 -17.16 -5.83
N PRO A 202 -15.53 -18.39 -5.47
CA PRO A 202 -15.61 -18.90 -4.09
C PRO A 202 -14.92 -18.04 -3.03
N VAL A 203 -14.00 -17.18 -3.44
CA VAL A 203 -13.24 -16.24 -2.59
C VAL A 203 -13.99 -14.93 -2.32
N LEU A 204 -15.15 -14.74 -2.97
CA LEU A 204 -16.00 -13.57 -2.80
C LEU A 204 -17.26 -13.96 -2.02
N ASP A 205 -17.82 -13.02 -1.28
CA ASP A 205 -19.15 -13.09 -0.68
C ASP A 205 -19.97 -11.87 -1.13
N PHE A 206 -21.31 -11.99 -1.07
CA PHE A 206 -22.17 -10.83 -1.23
C PHE A 206 -21.95 -9.87 -0.07
N GLY A 207 -21.84 -8.59 -0.38
CA GLY A 207 -21.73 -7.52 0.59
C GLY A 207 -23.05 -7.15 1.25
N SER A 208 -23.05 -6.05 1.99
CA SER A 208 -24.22 -5.53 2.69
C SER A 208 -25.24 -4.89 1.74
N GLY A 209 -26.49 -4.83 2.17
CA GLY A 209 -27.57 -4.18 1.44
C GLY A 209 -28.29 -5.08 0.44
N ASP A 210 -29.36 -4.52 -0.12
CA ASP A 210 -30.21 -5.20 -1.08
C ASP A 210 -29.64 -5.09 -2.50
N VAL A 211 -30.04 -6.04 -3.35
CA VAL A 211 -29.80 -5.95 -4.79
C VAL A 211 -30.78 -4.95 -5.39
N VAL A 212 -30.27 -4.01 -6.14
CA VAL A 212 -31.08 -3.11 -6.97
C VAL A 212 -31.18 -3.70 -8.36
N ALA A 213 -32.39 -3.93 -8.86
CA ALA A 213 -32.63 -4.39 -10.23
C ALA A 213 -33.78 -3.59 -10.84
N THR A 214 -33.53 -2.93 -11.95
CA THR A 214 -34.53 -2.05 -12.59
C THR A 214 -34.70 -2.35 -14.07
N VAL A 215 -35.91 -2.07 -14.58
CA VAL A 215 -36.21 -2.01 -16.01
C VAL A 215 -36.77 -0.62 -16.30
N ASP A 216 -36.17 0.11 -17.25
CA ASP A 216 -36.54 1.49 -17.58
C ASP A 216 -36.51 2.43 -16.35
N GLY A 217 -35.55 2.19 -15.42
CA GLY A 217 -35.39 2.94 -14.17
C GLY A 217 -36.39 2.58 -13.06
N VAL A 218 -37.30 1.65 -13.29
CA VAL A 218 -38.30 1.20 -12.31
C VAL A 218 -37.83 -0.12 -11.67
N GLN A 219 -37.85 -0.16 -10.33
CA GLN A 219 -37.49 -1.38 -9.57
C GLN A 219 -38.33 -2.56 -10.04
N THR A 220 -37.67 -3.69 -10.34
CA THR A 220 -38.37 -4.92 -10.74
C THR A 220 -39.26 -5.45 -9.62
N THR A 221 -40.39 -6.04 -10.01
CA THR A 221 -41.24 -6.84 -9.14
C THR A 221 -41.01 -8.35 -9.32
N GLY A 222 -40.01 -8.70 -10.14
CA GLY A 222 -39.57 -10.07 -10.35
C GLY A 222 -38.86 -10.68 -9.15
N GLU A 223 -38.41 -11.90 -9.32
CA GLU A 223 -37.74 -12.65 -8.25
C GLU A 223 -36.24 -12.35 -8.24
N ILE A 224 -35.71 -11.94 -7.07
CA ILE A 224 -34.30 -11.76 -6.80
C ILE A 224 -33.86 -12.77 -5.77
N THR A 225 -32.94 -13.67 -6.12
CA THR A 225 -32.46 -14.71 -5.22
C THR A 225 -30.92 -14.69 -5.17
N LYS A 226 -30.39 -14.93 -3.95
CA LYS A 226 -28.98 -15.24 -3.70
C LYS A 226 -28.91 -16.68 -3.19
N ASN A 227 -28.31 -17.57 -3.94
CA ASN A 227 -28.12 -18.97 -3.54
C ASN A 227 -26.66 -19.33 -3.61
N GLY A 228 -26.01 -19.49 -2.44
CA GLY A 228 -24.56 -19.61 -2.34
C GLY A 228 -23.88 -18.40 -2.96
N GLN A 229 -23.09 -18.62 -4.00
CA GLN A 229 -22.36 -17.58 -4.74
C GLN A 229 -23.11 -17.02 -5.95
N THR A 230 -24.34 -17.51 -6.21
CA THR A 230 -25.09 -17.13 -7.40
C THR A 230 -26.21 -16.15 -7.07
N LEU A 231 -26.16 -14.98 -7.73
CA LEU A 231 -27.27 -14.05 -7.82
C LEU A 231 -28.11 -14.39 -9.06
N THR A 232 -29.43 -14.48 -8.89
CA THR A 232 -30.37 -14.60 -9.99
C THR A 232 -31.44 -13.52 -9.88
N VAL A 233 -31.63 -12.76 -10.97
CA VAL A 233 -32.71 -11.77 -11.11
C VAL A 233 -33.59 -12.24 -12.24
N LYS A 234 -34.77 -12.78 -11.91
CA LYS A 234 -35.78 -13.21 -12.89
C LYS A 234 -36.83 -12.13 -13.01
N PHE A 235 -36.85 -11.44 -14.14
CA PHE A 235 -37.79 -10.38 -14.43
C PHE A 235 -39.19 -10.97 -14.71
N THR A 236 -40.24 -10.22 -14.42
CA THR A 236 -41.60 -10.65 -14.74
C THR A 236 -41.80 -10.72 -16.26
N ARG A 237 -42.86 -11.47 -16.67
CA ARG A 237 -43.22 -11.55 -18.09
C ARG A 237 -43.48 -10.16 -18.69
N ASP A 238 -44.19 -9.29 -17.96
CA ASP A 238 -44.54 -7.94 -18.44
C ASP A 238 -43.26 -7.07 -18.62
N GLU A 239 -42.27 -7.28 -17.74
CA GLU A 239 -40.95 -6.61 -17.88
C GLU A 239 -40.16 -7.17 -19.08
N ALA A 240 -40.16 -8.49 -19.28
CA ALA A 240 -39.51 -9.16 -20.40
C ALA A 240 -40.07 -8.73 -21.78
N LEU A 241 -41.33 -8.30 -21.82
CA LEU A 241 -41.99 -7.78 -23.01
C LEU A 241 -41.62 -6.31 -23.34
N LYS A 242 -40.91 -5.59 -22.41
CA LYS A 242 -40.47 -4.21 -22.64
C LYS A 242 -39.19 -4.13 -23.50
N SER A 243 -39.27 -4.65 -24.73
CA SER A 243 -38.17 -4.72 -25.68
C SER A 243 -37.38 -3.41 -25.79
N GLY A 244 -36.07 -3.48 -25.78
CA GLY A 244 -35.15 -2.35 -25.92
C GLY A 244 -35.03 -1.43 -24.69
N LYS A 245 -35.82 -1.67 -23.62
CA LYS A 245 -35.72 -0.87 -22.41
C LYS A 245 -34.47 -1.24 -21.61
N PRO A 246 -33.79 -0.23 -21.00
CA PRO A 246 -32.58 -0.47 -20.23
C PRO A 246 -32.87 -1.32 -18.97
N VAL A 247 -31.95 -2.23 -18.70
CA VAL A 247 -31.91 -3.07 -17.50
C VAL A 247 -30.66 -2.75 -16.75
N HIS A 248 -30.78 -2.50 -15.44
CA HIS A 248 -29.68 -2.26 -14.54
C HIS A 248 -29.79 -3.18 -13.33
N VAL A 249 -28.71 -3.87 -12.96
CA VAL A 249 -28.61 -4.68 -11.75
C VAL A 249 -27.35 -4.23 -11.00
N GLU A 250 -27.51 -3.90 -9.70
CA GLU A 250 -26.44 -3.46 -8.83
C GLU A 250 -26.44 -4.24 -7.52
N PHE A 251 -25.28 -4.67 -7.07
CA PHE A 251 -25.08 -5.33 -5.78
C PHE A 251 -23.66 -5.17 -5.27
N LYS A 252 -23.51 -5.27 -3.97
CA LYS A 252 -22.20 -5.22 -3.32
C LYS A 252 -21.60 -6.61 -3.13
N ALA A 253 -20.27 -6.66 -3.15
CA ALA A 253 -19.49 -7.85 -2.86
C ALA A 253 -18.27 -7.49 -2.00
N ILE A 254 -17.66 -8.50 -1.43
CA ILE A 254 -16.48 -8.39 -0.56
C ILE A 254 -15.57 -9.59 -0.81
N ILE A 255 -14.25 -9.40 -0.73
CA ILE A 255 -13.33 -10.54 -0.65
C ILE A 255 -13.47 -11.18 0.72
N ARG A 256 -13.72 -12.49 0.74
CA ARG A 256 -13.86 -13.27 1.98
C ARG A 256 -12.62 -13.15 2.86
N ALA A 257 -12.82 -12.96 4.15
CA ALA A 257 -11.72 -12.90 5.11
C ALA A 257 -10.85 -14.16 5.03
N ASN A 258 -9.54 -13.98 4.97
CA ASN A 258 -8.54 -15.05 4.87
C ASN A 258 -8.70 -15.97 3.63
N ALA A 259 -9.31 -15.47 2.56
CA ALA A 259 -9.40 -16.22 1.31
C ALA A 259 -8.00 -16.47 0.72
N ASP A 260 -7.76 -17.68 0.24
CA ASP A 260 -6.56 -17.99 -0.54
C ASP A 260 -6.75 -17.50 -1.99
N LEU A 261 -5.99 -16.49 -2.36
CA LEU A 261 -6.05 -15.85 -3.69
C LEU A 261 -4.93 -16.30 -4.64
N THR A 262 -4.19 -17.34 -4.26
CA THR A 262 -3.02 -17.82 -5.04
C THR A 262 -3.39 -18.16 -6.48
N ASP A 263 -4.57 -18.74 -6.71
CA ASP A 263 -5.06 -19.13 -8.05
C ASP A 263 -5.41 -17.92 -8.95
N TYR A 264 -5.52 -16.73 -8.35
CA TYR A 264 -5.83 -15.49 -9.07
C TYR A 264 -4.60 -14.63 -9.39
N ARG A 265 -3.41 -15.16 -9.16
CA ARG A 265 -2.14 -14.53 -9.55
C ARG A 265 -1.89 -14.76 -11.02
N THR A 266 -1.51 -13.71 -11.73
CA THR A 266 -1.01 -13.87 -13.10
C THR A 266 0.49 -14.15 -13.06
N ALA A 267 0.99 -15.01 -13.95
CA ALA A 267 2.41 -15.37 -14.00
C ALA A 267 3.32 -14.16 -14.27
N ASP A 268 2.77 -13.09 -14.88
CA ASP A 268 3.54 -11.95 -15.35
C ASP A 268 3.56 -10.76 -14.39
N ASP A 269 2.63 -10.65 -13.43
CA ASP A 269 2.55 -9.45 -12.60
C ASP A 269 2.39 -9.68 -11.09
N ASN A 270 2.31 -10.93 -10.62
CA ASN A 270 2.14 -11.29 -9.21
C ASN A 270 0.99 -10.56 -8.48
N THR A 271 0.12 -9.86 -9.22
CA THR A 271 -1.09 -9.28 -8.66
C THR A 271 -2.21 -10.32 -8.64
N GLU A 272 -3.01 -10.26 -7.61
CA GLU A 272 -4.18 -11.13 -7.46
C GLU A 272 -5.38 -10.42 -8.08
N LYS A 273 -5.90 -10.96 -9.20
CA LYS A 273 -7.03 -10.39 -9.93
C LYS A 273 -8.20 -11.36 -9.91
N VAL A 274 -9.12 -11.16 -8.98
CA VAL A 274 -10.33 -11.98 -8.86
C VAL A 274 -11.34 -11.54 -9.93
N PRO A 275 -11.64 -12.39 -10.94
CA PRO A 275 -12.54 -12.01 -12.02
C PRO A 275 -14.00 -12.24 -11.64
N ASN A 276 -14.89 -11.47 -12.26
CA ASN A 276 -16.32 -11.72 -12.23
C ASN A 276 -16.97 -11.36 -13.56
N THR A 277 -17.90 -12.21 -14.04
CA THR A 277 -18.71 -12.01 -15.24
C THR A 277 -20.17 -12.10 -14.88
N ALA A 278 -21.00 -11.47 -15.66
CA ALA A 278 -22.45 -11.62 -15.59
C ALA A 278 -22.99 -12.18 -16.91
N LYS A 279 -24.12 -12.83 -16.87
CA LYS A 279 -24.82 -13.27 -18.07
C LYS A 279 -26.32 -13.07 -17.96
N TYR A 280 -26.99 -13.00 -19.09
CA TYR A 280 -28.43 -13.17 -19.11
C TYR A 280 -28.83 -14.36 -19.98
N ILE A 281 -30.02 -14.87 -19.70
CA ILE A 281 -30.69 -15.96 -20.44
C ILE A 281 -32.05 -15.44 -20.90
N VAL A 282 -32.44 -15.77 -22.13
CA VAL A 282 -33.69 -15.36 -22.75
C VAL A 282 -34.60 -16.57 -22.91
N ASN A 283 -35.90 -16.41 -22.62
CA ASN A 283 -36.95 -17.42 -22.80
C ASN A 283 -36.69 -18.72 -22.04
N ASP A 284 -35.97 -18.65 -20.91
CA ASP A 284 -35.55 -19.83 -20.11
C ASP A 284 -34.75 -20.86 -20.96
N ASP A 285 -34.20 -20.46 -22.12
CA ASP A 285 -33.37 -21.30 -22.98
C ASP A 285 -31.87 -21.08 -22.68
N PRO A 286 -31.16 -22.07 -22.12
CA PRO A 286 -29.76 -21.95 -21.79
C PRO A 286 -28.85 -21.73 -23.01
N ASN A 287 -29.36 -21.95 -24.23
CA ASN A 287 -28.60 -21.70 -25.47
C ASN A 287 -28.75 -20.26 -25.98
N ILE A 288 -29.73 -19.50 -25.45
CA ILE A 288 -29.94 -18.09 -25.82
C ILE A 288 -29.48 -17.22 -24.65
N PHE A 289 -28.19 -16.89 -24.64
CA PHE A 289 -27.55 -16.10 -23.59
C PHE A 289 -26.52 -15.14 -24.15
N LYS A 290 -26.12 -14.20 -23.33
CA LYS A 290 -24.96 -13.33 -23.56
C LYS A 290 -24.20 -13.16 -22.25
N GLU A 291 -22.87 -13.16 -22.32
CA GLU A 291 -22.00 -12.87 -21.20
C GLU A 291 -21.30 -11.52 -21.34
N SER A 292 -21.04 -10.88 -20.22
CA SER A 292 -20.23 -9.66 -20.16
C SER A 292 -18.74 -9.98 -20.31
N GLU A 293 -17.95 -8.98 -20.66
CA GLU A 293 -16.51 -9.04 -20.39
C GLU A 293 -16.26 -9.17 -18.88
N PRO A 294 -15.20 -9.86 -18.47
CA PRO A 294 -14.86 -9.98 -17.07
C PRO A 294 -14.36 -8.64 -16.50
N VAL A 295 -14.77 -8.33 -15.28
CA VAL A 295 -14.17 -7.29 -14.45
C VAL A 295 -13.36 -7.92 -13.34
N THR A 296 -12.36 -7.22 -12.83
CA THR A 296 -11.45 -7.79 -11.83
C THR A 296 -11.32 -6.90 -10.61
N VAL A 297 -11.14 -7.53 -9.45
CA VAL A 297 -10.83 -6.87 -8.18
C VAL A 297 -9.49 -7.40 -7.66
N THR A 298 -8.64 -6.49 -7.23
CA THR A 298 -7.36 -6.80 -6.57
C THR A 298 -7.45 -6.43 -5.09
N PRO A 299 -7.03 -7.32 -4.17
CA PRO A 299 -7.01 -7.01 -2.74
C PRO A 299 -6.07 -5.84 -2.41
N PRO A 300 -6.17 -5.28 -1.20
CA PRO A 300 -5.24 -4.24 -0.79
C PRO A 300 -3.80 -4.74 -0.79
N PRO A 301 -2.81 -3.83 -0.87
CA PRO A 301 -1.40 -4.20 -0.78
C PRO A 301 -1.10 -4.99 0.49
N THR A 302 -0.22 -5.97 0.40
CA THR A 302 0.41 -6.53 1.60
C THR A 302 1.31 -5.48 2.25
N THR A 303 1.53 -5.58 3.55
CA THR A 303 2.34 -4.63 4.31
C THR A 303 3.52 -5.34 4.98
N PRO A 304 4.54 -5.79 4.20
CA PRO A 304 5.72 -6.40 4.78
C PRO A 304 6.43 -5.40 5.72
N PRO A 305 7.05 -5.88 6.80
CA PRO A 305 7.78 -5.01 7.71
C PRO A 305 9.00 -4.38 7.00
N ILE A 306 9.32 -3.16 7.40
CA ILE A 306 10.56 -2.49 7.04
C ILE A 306 11.40 -2.31 8.30
N THR A 307 12.68 -2.63 8.23
CA THR A 307 13.62 -2.52 9.33
C THR A 307 14.79 -1.64 8.94
N LYS A 308 15.33 -0.91 9.91
CA LYS A 308 16.52 -0.08 9.75
C LYS A 308 17.54 -0.39 10.82
N THR A 309 18.82 -0.38 10.44
CA THR A 309 19.95 -0.48 11.38
C THR A 309 20.97 0.62 11.09
N VAL A 310 21.74 0.97 12.12
CA VAL A 310 22.93 1.80 12.02
C VAL A 310 24.12 0.99 12.55
N ASN A 311 25.16 0.81 11.75
CA ASN A 311 26.30 -0.06 12.05
C ASN A 311 25.86 -1.46 12.54
N GLY A 312 24.75 -1.98 11.97
CA GLY A 312 24.18 -3.30 12.29
C GLY A 312 23.34 -3.35 13.59
N ALA A 313 23.10 -2.23 14.27
CA ALA A 313 22.32 -2.13 15.51
C ALA A 313 21.21 -1.07 15.40
N GLU A 314 20.43 -0.90 16.46
CA GLU A 314 19.44 0.19 16.55
C GLU A 314 20.04 1.51 17.03
N HIS A 315 21.22 1.45 17.65
CA HIS A 315 21.95 2.59 18.18
C HIS A 315 23.44 2.46 17.89
N ALA A 316 24.08 3.57 17.52
CA ALA A 316 25.54 3.67 17.37
C ALA A 316 26.08 4.83 18.19
N GLN A 317 27.09 4.54 19.02
CA GLN A 317 27.95 5.53 19.68
C GLN A 317 29.18 5.75 18.81
N LEU A 318 29.41 6.98 18.37
CA LEU A 318 30.59 7.32 17.58
C LEU A 318 31.82 7.51 18.49
N ASN A 319 32.99 7.23 17.93
CA ASN A 319 34.30 7.43 18.61
C ASN A 319 35.00 8.72 18.15
N ASP A 320 34.67 9.18 16.93
CA ASP A 320 35.21 10.41 16.35
C ASP A 320 34.07 11.24 15.73
N LYS A 321 34.22 12.59 15.79
CA LYS A 321 33.21 13.52 15.26
C LYS A 321 33.02 13.41 13.74
N ALA A 322 34.06 13.00 13.02
CA ALA A 322 34.06 12.83 11.56
C ALA A 322 33.77 11.38 11.13
N GLU A 323 33.50 10.48 12.10
CA GLU A 323 33.25 9.06 11.82
C GLU A 323 32.02 8.89 10.91
N GLU A 324 32.20 8.10 9.85
CA GLU A 324 31.10 7.65 9.00
C GLU A 324 30.47 6.41 9.59
N PHE A 325 29.15 6.36 9.54
CA PHE A 325 28.36 5.20 9.98
C PHE A 325 27.46 4.72 8.85
N GLU A 326 27.13 3.43 8.85
CA GLU A 326 26.36 2.78 7.80
C GLU A 326 24.91 2.58 8.21
N TYR A 327 23.99 3.08 7.39
CA TYR A 327 22.57 2.72 7.46
C TYR A 327 22.26 1.57 6.51
N VAL A 328 21.50 0.60 7.01
CA VAL A 328 20.94 -0.48 6.20
C VAL A 328 19.44 -0.54 6.43
N VAL A 329 18.68 -0.43 5.34
CA VAL A 329 17.23 -0.56 5.31
C VAL A 329 16.86 -1.86 4.61
N LYS A 330 16.01 -2.68 5.24
CA LYS A 330 15.55 -3.96 4.67
C LYS A 330 14.03 -4.04 4.71
N THR A 331 13.46 -4.47 3.60
CA THR A 331 12.03 -4.75 3.46
C THR A 331 11.82 -5.77 2.34
N LYS A 332 10.55 -6.04 2.01
CA LYS A 332 10.17 -6.84 0.84
C LYS A 332 9.24 -6.01 -0.05
N VAL A 333 9.26 -6.29 -1.33
CA VAL A 333 8.28 -5.71 -2.26
C VAL A 333 6.88 -6.19 -1.87
N PRO A 334 5.94 -5.30 -1.55
CA PRO A 334 4.57 -5.71 -1.27
C PRO A 334 3.92 -6.42 -2.47
N ARG A 335 2.94 -7.27 -2.22
CA ARG A 335 2.06 -7.84 -3.24
C ARG A 335 0.92 -6.87 -3.56
N ASN A 336 0.31 -7.01 -4.72
CA ASN A 336 -0.84 -6.21 -5.18
C ASN A 336 -0.54 -4.72 -5.35
N ILE A 337 0.64 -4.40 -5.86
CA ILE A 337 1.08 -3.03 -6.15
C ILE A 337 1.66 -2.94 -7.56
N THR A 338 1.70 -1.75 -8.10
CA THR A 338 2.34 -1.44 -9.39
C THR A 338 3.51 -0.45 -9.27
N GLU A 339 3.62 0.23 -8.12
CA GLU A 339 4.70 1.16 -7.79
C GLU A 339 5.25 0.88 -6.41
N PHE A 340 6.55 1.00 -6.25
CA PHE A 340 7.25 0.81 -4.98
C PHE A 340 8.45 1.74 -4.86
N LYS A 341 8.52 2.44 -3.75
CA LYS A 341 9.58 3.39 -3.47
C LYS A 341 9.99 3.32 -2.00
N VAL A 342 11.26 3.13 -1.73
CA VAL A 342 11.86 3.29 -0.40
C VAL A 342 12.37 4.73 -0.27
N THR A 343 12.08 5.37 0.85
CA THR A 343 12.48 6.75 1.15
C THR A 343 13.12 6.81 2.53
N ASP A 344 14.25 7.50 2.62
CA ASP A 344 14.95 7.80 3.87
C ASP A 344 15.24 9.29 3.93
N ARG A 345 14.62 9.99 4.86
CA ARG A 345 14.79 11.43 5.04
C ARG A 345 15.67 11.68 6.27
N LEU A 346 16.91 12.08 6.01
CA LEU A 346 17.87 12.34 7.07
C LEU A 346 17.50 13.61 7.86
N GLU A 347 17.90 13.65 9.13
CA GLU A 347 17.85 14.87 9.90
C GLU A 347 18.83 15.91 9.31
N SER A 348 18.50 17.20 9.49
CA SER A 348 19.29 18.33 8.91
C SER A 348 20.75 18.35 9.33
N VAL A 349 21.07 17.75 10.47
CA VAL A 349 22.42 17.63 11.02
C VAL A 349 23.24 16.48 10.44
N LEU A 350 22.62 15.65 9.61
CA LEU A 350 23.26 14.51 8.95
C LEU A 350 23.51 14.81 7.46
N GLU A 351 24.50 14.14 6.90
CA GLU A 351 24.77 14.15 5.46
C GLU A 351 25.14 12.75 4.97
N VAL A 352 24.70 12.42 3.75
CA VAL A 352 25.08 11.17 3.06
C VAL A 352 26.53 11.27 2.61
N LYS A 353 27.28 10.20 2.81
CA LYS A 353 28.67 10.05 2.39
C LYS A 353 28.81 8.96 1.32
N GLY A 354 29.50 9.31 0.23
CA GLY A 354 29.70 8.35 -0.87
C GLY A 354 28.43 7.97 -1.60
N ASN A 355 28.44 6.79 -2.20
CA ASN A 355 27.34 6.29 -3.02
C ASN A 355 26.33 5.49 -2.19
N VAL A 356 25.05 5.67 -2.50
CA VAL A 356 23.97 4.80 -2.04
C VAL A 356 23.91 3.58 -2.94
N THR A 357 23.77 2.41 -2.37
CA THR A 357 23.58 1.14 -3.09
C THR A 357 22.28 0.48 -2.69
N ALA A 358 21.66 -0.21 -3.62
CA ALA A 358 20.44 -0.99 -3.33
C ALA A 358 20.44 -2.31 -4.10
N THR A 359 19.79 -3.31 -3.54
CA THR A 359 19.61 -4.62 -4.17
C THR A 359 18.17 -5.06 -4.11
N LEU A 360 17.73 -5.78 -5.16
CA LEU A 360 16.46 -6.49 -5.25
C LEU A 360 16.77 -7.98 -5.45
N ASP A 361 16.33 -8.81 -4.50
CA ASP A 361 16.62 -10.26 -4.48
C ASP A 361 18.13 -10.56 -4.65
N GLY A 362 18.99 -9.74 -4.01
CA GLY A 362 20.45 -9.83 -4.07
C GLY A 362 21.09 -9.27 -5.36
N LYS A 363 20.30 -8.80 -6.34
CA LYS A 363 20.80 -8.17 -7.56
C LYS A 363 20.84 -6.66 -7.40
N ALA A 364 21.89 -6.01 -7.88
CA ALA A 364 22.04 -4.56 -7.82
C ALA A 364 20.90 -3.85 -8.60
N ILE A 365 20.29 -2.86 -7.97
CA ILE A 365 19.35 -1.92 -8.58
C ILE A 365 20.16 -0.88 -9.38
N ALA A 366 19.64 -0.46 -10.53
CA ALA A 366 20.31 0.48 -11.40
C ALA A 366 20.50 1.87 -10.75
N ALA A 367 21.59 2.53 -11.06
CA ALA A 367 21.95 3.80 -10.40
C ALA A 367 20.96 4.95 -10.67
N ASP A 368 20.27 4.94 -11.81
CA ASP A 368 19.25 5.93 -12.17
C ASP A 368 17.94 5.80 -11.35
N GLN A 369 17.74 4.66 -10.70
CA GLN A 369 16.64 4.39 -9.78
C GLN A 369 16.94 4.84 -8.33
N ILE A 370 18.19 5.24 -8.06
CA ILE A 370 18.67 5.68 -6.74
C ILE A 370 18.97 7.17 -6.80
N LYS A 371 18.34 7.95 -5.92
CA LYS A 371 18.53 9.40 -5.86
C LYS A 371 18.85 9.85 -4.46
N VAL A 372 19.71 10.87 -4.37
CA VAL A 372 19.97 11.63 -3.15
C VAL A 372 19.70 13.09 -3.49
N GLU A 373 18.62 13.62 -2.97
CA GLU A 373 18.15 14.97 -3.31
C GLU A 373 18.05 15.83 -2.05
N ALA A 374 18.24 17.15 -2.21
CA ALA A 374 18.03 18.09 -1.13
C ALA A 374 16.53 18.37 -0.96
N ASP A 375 16.07 18.40 0.29
CA ASP A 375 14.74 18.80 0.69
C ASP A 375 14.87 19.82 1.84
N GLY A 376 15.00 21.09 1.46
CA GLY A 376 15.39 22.17 2.36
C GLY A 376 16.83 21.97 2.87
N ASP A 377 16.99 21.88 4.18
CA ASP A 377 18.26 21.64 4.87
C ASP A 377 18.58 20.14 5.06
N ARG A 378 17.68 19.27 4.65
CA ARG A 378 17.77 17.80 4.77
C ARG A 378 18.16 17.16 3.44
N GLN A 379 18.63 15.93 3.50
CA GLN A 379 18.83 15.06 2.34
C GLN A 379 17.81 13.92 2.39
N VAL A 380 17.30 13.56 1.22
CA VAL A 380 16.37 12.44 1.04
C VAL A 380 17.01 11.42 0.10
N VAL A 381 17.19 10.22 0.59
CA VAL A 381 17.57 9.05 -0.21
C VAL A 381 16.29 8.39 -0.70
N THR A 382 16.20 8.17 -2.00
CA THR A 382 15.05 7.52 -2.64
C THR A 382 15.53 6.37 -3.52
N VAL A 383 14.90 5.21 -3.38
CA VAL A 383 15.10 4.06 -4.27
C VAL A 383 13.74 3.67 -4.84
N ALA A 384 13.54 3.87 -6.13
CA ALA A 384 12.28 3.57 -6.82
C ALA A 384 12.48 2.41 -7.80
N LEU A 385 11.70 1.34 -7.64
CA LEU A 385 11.71 0.23 -8.58
C LEU A 385 10.94 0.59 -9.85
N THR A 386 11.36 0.05 -10.99
CA THR A 386 10.56 0.11 -12.22
C THR A 386 9.28 -0.72 -12.05
N GLN A 387 8.23 -0.39 -12.80
CA GLN A 387 6.98 -1.15 -12.76
C GLN A 387 7.21 -2.64 -13.08
N GLU A 388 8.07 -2.95 -14.04
CA GLU A 388 8.42 -4.33 -14.38
C GLU A 388 9.06 -5.08 -13.21
N GLU A 389 9.98 -4.45 -12.49
CA GLU A 389 10.60 -5.03 -11.29
C GLU A 389 9.57 -5.26 -10.18
N VAL A 390 8.68 -4.29 -9.94
CA VAL A 390 7.62 -4.42 -8.93
C VAL A 390 6.72 -5.62 -9.25
N LEU A 391 6.22 -5.72 -10.48
CA LEU A 391 5.30 -6.78 -10.90
C LEU A 391 5.92 -8.18 -10.83
N LYS A 392 7.22 -8.30 -11.12
CA LYS A 392 7.95 -9.59 -11.12
C LYS A 392 8.56 -9.97 -9.77
N SER A 393 8.56 -9.08 -8.79
CA SER A 393 9.35 -9.24 -7.56
C SER A 393 8.53 -9.18 -6.28
N ALA A 394 7.22 -9.44 -6.32
CA ALA A 394 6.41 -9.49 -5.10
C ALA A 394 7.04 -10.44 -4.05
N GLU A 395 7.15 -9.98 -2.82
CA GLU A 395 7.74 -10.69 -1.67
C GLU A 395 9.28 -10.86 -1.71
N LYS A 396 9.95 -10.35 -2.75
CA LYS A 396 11.41 -10.35 -2.83
C LYS A 396 12.02 -9.26 -1.95
N GLU A 397 13.19 -9.55 -1.39
CA GLU A 397 13.88 -8.64 -0.47
C GLU A 397 14.47 -7.44 -1.21
N VAL A 398 14.29 -6.26 -0.62
CA VAL A 398 14.95 -5.01 -1.00
C VAL A 398 15.87 -4.59 0.14
N VAL A 399 17.14 -4.33 -0.16
CA VAL A 399 18.13 -3.84 0.78
C VAL A 399 18.71 -2.53 0.25
N VAL A 400 18.64 -1.47 1.05
CA VAL A 400 19.27 -0.17 0.74
C VAL A 400 20.37 0.07 1.75
N THR A 401 21.57 0.40 1.27
CA THR A 401 22.76 0.62 2.11
C THR A 401 23.43 1.92 1.73
N PHE A 402 23.71 2.76 2.70
CA PHE A 402 24.46 4.00 2.50
C PHE A 402 25.18 4.43 3.78
N LYS A 403 26.24 5.19 3.59
CA LYS A 403 26.99 5.83 4.68
C LYS A 403 26.47 7.24 4.92
N ALA A 404 26.54 7.67 6.16
CA ALA A 404 26.26 9.02 6.58
C ALA A 404 27.27 9.50 7.63
N ALA A 405 27.31 10.79 7.88
CA ALA A 405 28.09 11.41 8.95
C ALA A 405 27.28 12.56 9.58
N ILE A 406 27.65 12.93 10.80
CA ILE A 406 27.17 14.17 11.41
C ILE A 406 27.96 15.32 10.75
N LYS A 407 27.24 16.37 10.31
CA LYS A 407 27.88 17.57 9.73
C LYS A 407 28.83 18.21 10.73
N ALA A 408 29.97 18.74 10.25
CA ALA A 408 31.04 19.25 11.10
C ALA A 408 30.58 20.32 12.12
N ASP A 409 29.74 21.24 11.67
CA ASP A 409 29.24 22.38 12.47
C ASP A 409 27.80 22.20 12.96
N ALA A 410 27.33 20.96 13.06
CA ALA A 410 25.98 20.68 13.48
C ALA A 410 25.73 21.04 14.94
N ASP A 411 24.66 21.77 15.20
CA ASP A 411 24.12 21.96 16.53
C ASP A 411 23.20 20.78 16.89
N LEU A 412 23.60 19.98 17.87
CA LEU A 412 22.89 18.79 18.30
C LEU A 412 22.04 19.02 19.55
N SER A 413 21.99 20.25 20.08
CA SER A 413 21.29 20.57 21.32
C SER A 413 19.80 20.17 21.32
N SER A 414 19.14 20.26 20.16
CA SER A 414 17.73 19.83 19.99
C SER A 414 17.53 18.32 20.06
N TYR A 415 18.59 17.53 19.95
CA TYR A 415 18.54 16.05 20.02
C TYR A 415 18.90 15.51 21.42
N THR A 416 19.15 16.40 22.39
CA THR A 416 19.38 16.01 23.77
C THR A 416 18.06 15.61 24.40
N THR A 417 17.98 14.38 24.94
CA THR A 417 16.78 13.95 25.64
C THR A 417 16.78 14.49 27.07
N ALA A 418 15.62 14.94 27.54
CA ALA A 418 15.47 15.45 28.91
C ALA A 418 15.73 14.38 29.99
N GLU A 419 15.66 13.10 29.62
CA GLU A 419 15.79 11.98 30.52
C GLU A 419 17.24 11.52 30.73
N ASP A 420 18.11 11.64 29.72
CA ASP A 420 19.44 11.05 29.78
C ASP A 420 20.60 11.97 29.38
N GLY A 421 20.31 13.22 28.96
CA GLY A 421 21.35 14.21 28.59
C GLY A 421 22.23 13.79 27.43
N THR A 422 21.97 12.66 26.78
CA THR A 422 22.70 12.24 25.59
C THR A 422 22.06 12.81 24.34
N GLU A 423 22.90 13.17 23.38
CA GLU A 423 22.48 13.62 22.05
C GLU A 423 22.22 12.40 21.18
N ARG A 424 20.95 12.19 20.77
CA ARG A 424 20.54 11.05 19.96
C ARG A 424 19.90 11.55 18.67
N VAL A 425 20.65 11.58 17.59
CA VAL A 425 20.14 11.97 16.27
C VAL A 425 19.36 10.79 15.69
N PRO A 426 18.03 10.91 15.51
CA PRO A 426 17.21 9.82 15.01
C PRO A 426 17.26 9.71 13.49
N ASN A 427 16.95 8.52 12.97
CA ASN A 427 16.65 8.33 11.56
C ASN A 427 15.64 7.19 11.38
N LYS A 428 14.73 7.37 10.42
CA LYS A 428 13.74 6.39 9.97
C LYS A 428 13.75 6.30 8.46
N ALA A 429 13.36 5.14 7.95
CA ALA A 429 13.02 4.96 6.55
C ALA A 429 11.55 4.57 6.41
N SER A 430 11.01 4.73 5.23
CA SER A 430 9.66 4.27 4.87
C SER A 430 9.63 3.67 3.48
N TYR A 431 8.59 2.94 3.16
CA TYR A 431 8.24 2.67 1.77
C TYR A 431 6.81 3.07 1.48
N GLY A 432 6.58 3.52 0.23
CA GLY A 432 5.27 3.87 -0.30
C GLY A 432 4.95 3.10 -1.57
N VAL A 433 3.66 2.92 -1.84
CA VAL A 433 3.12 2.11 -2.95
C VAL A 433 2.26 2.92 -3.93
N ASN A 434 2.15 4.23 -3.74
CA ASN A 434 1.40 5.17 -4.58
C ASN A 434 -0.07 4.77 -4.85
N ILE A 435 -0.74 4.20 -3.85
CA ILE A 435 -2.18 3.92 -3.90
C ILE A 435 -2.88 4.96 -3.01
N PRO A 436 -3.93 5.65 -3.50
CA PRO A 436 -4.66 6.64 -2.71
C PRO A 436 -5.13 6.07 -1.37
N ASN A 437 -4.98 6.84 -0.29
CA ASN A 437 -5.34 6.49 1.08
C ASN A 437 -4.62 5.27 1.70
N VAL A 438 -3.59 4.72 1.02
CA VAL A 438 -2.68 3.74 1.61
C VAL A 438 -1.46 4.51 2.15
N PRO A 439 -1.26 4.56 3.48
CA PRO A 439 -0.13 5.28 4.07
C PRO A 439 1.18 4.54 3.83
N ASP A 440 2.27 5.30 3.83
CA ASP A 440 3.62 4.73 3.84
C ASP A 440 3.84 3.90 5.11
N VAL A 441 4.60 2.82 4.98
CA VAL A 441 5.01 1.96 6.11
C VAL A 441 6.38 2.42 6.59
N GLU A 442 6.48 2.77 7.88
CA GLU A 442 7.71 3.25 8.50
C GLU A 442 8.51 2.13 9.18
N SER A 443 9.83 2.29 9.19
CA SER A 443 10.75 1.43 9.95
C SER A 443 10.76 1.78 11.44
N ASN A 444 11.44 0.95 12.23
CA ASN A 444 11.94 1.36 13.54
C ASN A 444 12.83 2.59 13.43
N THR A 445 12.91 3.38 14.50
CA THR A 445 13.86 4.48 14.62
C THR A 445 15.22 3.93 15.05
N VAL A 446 16.27 4.33 14.35
CA VAL A 446 17.66 4.14 14.80
C VAL A 446 18.24 5.48 15.23
N THR A 447 19.24 5.45 16.11
CA THR A 447 19.84 6.66 16.65
C THR A 447 21.37 6.63 16.61
N VAL A 448 21.98 7.80 16.42
CA VAL A 448 23.43 7.99 16.48
C VAL A 448 23.76 9.01 17.55
N THR A 449 24.71 8.69 18.43
CA THR A 449 25.23 9.58 19.45
C THR A 449 26.66 9.98 19.08
N PRO A 450 26.99 11.29 19.08
CA PRO A 450 28.35 11.76 18.83
C PRO A 450 29.32 11.29 19.91
N PRO A 451 30.65 11.40 19.69
CA PRO A 451 31.63 11.01 20.69
C PRO A 451 31.47 11.82 21.98
N PRO A 452 31.94 11.26 23.13
CA PRO A 452 31.98 11.99 24.38
C PRO A 452 32.75 13.30 24.29
N THR A 453 32.22 14.36 24.89
CA THR A 453 32.99 15.60 25.08
C THR A 453 34.04 15.39 26.18
N LYS A 454 35.14 16.13 26.13
CA LYS A 454 36.26 16.10 27.09
C LYS A 454 36.55 17.51 27.57
N PRO A 455 35.72 18.10 28.43
CA PRO A 455 35.99 19.40 29.04
C PRO A 455 37.33 19.43 29.78
N ASP A 456 38.01 20.58 29.75
CA ASP A 456 39.24 20.77 30.47
C ASP A 456 38.99 20.67 31.98
N LEU A 457 39.97 20.07 32.69
CA LEU A 457 40.00 20.04 34.16
C LEU A 457 40.95 21.12 34.67
N LYS A 458 40.43 22.11 35.38
CA LYS A 458 41.19 23.15 36.03
C LYS A 458 41.46 22.74 37.48
N LYS A 459 42.73 22.88 37.92
CA LYS A 459 43.10 22.70 39.34
C LYS A 459 43.71 23.97 39.86
N THR A 460 43.43 24.28 41.15
CA THR A 460 44.06 25.39 41.88
C THR A 460 44.38 24.95 43.30
N VAL A 461 45.31 25.69 43.91
CA VAL A 461 45.64 25.61 45.34
C VAL A 461 45.43 27.00 45.95
N ASN A 462 44.55 27.12 46.92
CA ASN A 462 44.17 28.41 47.50
C ASN A 462 43.88 29.45 46.42
N ASP A 463 43.10 29.05 45.36
CA ASP A 463 42.68 29.83 44.20
C ASP A 463 43.81 30.29 43.24
N ALA A 464 45.05 29.74 43.37
CA ALA A 464 46.18 30.04 42.53
C ALA A 464 46.80 28.77 41.91
N GLU A 465 47.70 28.91 40.93
CA GLU A 465 48.48 27.81 40.34
C GLU A 465 49.61 27.37 41.25
N SER A 466 50.08 28.26 42.17
CA SER A 466 51.08 27.97 43.17
C SER A 466 50.80 28.75 44.45
N TYR A 467 51.12 28.16 45.59
CA TYR A 467 50.90 28.80 46.90
C TYR A 467 52.12 28.60 47.81
N GLN A 468 52.56 29.70 48.43
CA GLN A 468 53.62 29.71 49.45
C GLN A 468 52.98 29.63 50.83
N LEU A 469 53.27 28.56 51.60
CA LEU A 469 52.80 28.40 52.98
C LEU A 469 53.43 29.47 53.87
N LYS A 470 52.67 29.87 54.92
CA LYS A 470 53.11 30.88 55.90
C LYS A 470 53.70 30.25 57.16
N ALA A 471 53.27 29.01 57.46
CA ALA A 471 53.70 28.30 58.62
C ALA A 471 53.74 26.78 58.35
N ASP A 472 54.59 26.05 59.18
CA ASP A 472 54.58 24.59 59.13
C ASP A 472 53.25 24.04 59.61
N GLY A 473 52.76 22.98 58.97
CA GLY A 473 51.45 22.38 59.23
C GLY A 473 50.24 23.16 58.79
N GLU A 474 50.43 24.29 58.08
CA GLU A 474 49.34 25.02 57.46
C GLU A 474 48.57 24.14 56.48
N GLU A 475 47.23 24.10 56.63
CA GLU A 475 46.36 23.47 55.63
C GLU A 475 46.07 24.41 54.49
N PHE A 476 46.08 23.85 53.29
CA PHE A 476 45.72 24.55 52.04
C PHE A 476 44.63 23.78 51.33
N THR A 477 43.88 24.49 50.47
CA THR A 477 42.72 23.95 49.78
C THR A 477 43.01 23.70 48.33
N TYR A 478 42.83 22.47 47.87
CA TYR A 478 42.81 22.15 46.45
C TYR A 478 41.38 22.25 45.92
N LYS A 479 41.21 22.83 44.73
CA LYS A 479 39.96 22.91 43.98
C LYS A 479 40.15 22.30 42.59
N LEU A 480 39.15 21.51 42.18
CA LEU A 480 39.07 20.91 40.84
C LEU A 480 37.76 21.39 40.22
N ASP A 481 37.84 22.08 39.09
CA ASP A 481 36.71 22.63 38.37
C ASP A 481 36.68 22.09 36.91
N THR A 482 35.52 21.61 36.50
CA THR A 482 35.27 21.14 35.13
C THR A 482 33.79 21.21 34.82
N GLU A 483 33.37 20.71 33.66
CA GLU A 483 31.96 20.49 33.32
C GLU A 483 31.69 18.99 33.21
N MET A 484 30.44 18.57 33.49
CA MET A 484 30.00 17.21 33.22
C MET A 484 30.08 16.95 31.71
N PRO A 485 30.90 15.98 31.26
CA PRO A 485 31.00 15.68 29.84
C PRO A 485 29.65 15.26 29.25
N ARG A 486 29.39 15.55 27.96
CA ARG A 486 28.22 15.09 27.21
C ARG A 486 28.47 13.71 26.63
N ASN A 487 27.39 12.95 26.41
CA ASN A 487 27.42 11.64 25.73
C ASN A 487 28.25 10.58 26.46
N ILE A 488 28.17 10.59 27.81
CA ILE A 488 28.83 9.63 28.70
C ILE A 488 27.80 8.93 29.59
N THR A 489 28.17 7.78 30.13
CA THR A 489 27.35 7.01 31.07
C THR A 489 27.91 6.94 32.47
N ALA A 490 29.20 7.27 32.63
CA ALA A 490 29.89 7.29 33.94
C ALA A 490 31.02 8.31 33.95
N MET A 491 31.28 8.93 35.11
CA MET A 491 32.40 9.84 35.32
C MET A 491 32.95 9.63 36.74
N THR A 492 34.29 9.56 36.84
CA THR A 492 35.00 9.53 38.10
C THR A 492 36.14 10.55 38.07
N VAL A 493 36.16 11.46 39.04
CA VAL A 493 37.28 12.40 39.27
C VAL A 493 38.20 11.83 40.32
N THR A 494 39.50 11.86 40.05
CA THR A 494 40.52 11.35 40.99
C THR A 494 41.61 12.38 41.20
N ASP A 495 42.11 12.42 42.43
CA ASP A 495 43.26 13.21 42.83
C ASP A 495 44.18 12.36 43.72
N THR A 496 45.42 12.19 43.31
CA THR A 496 46.36 11.38 44.10
C THR A 496 47.47 12.29 44.59
N LEU A 497 47.48 12.49 45.90
CA LEU A 497 48.55 13.24 46.59
C LEU A 497 49.89 12.49 46.50
N VAL A 498 51.00 13.24 46.41
CA VAL A 498 52.32 12.67 46.58
C VAL A 498 52.52 12.22 48.04
N ASP A 499 53.43 11.29 48.30
CA ASP A 499 53.64 10.70 49.64
C ASP A 499 53.97 11.73 50.72
N GLU A 500 54.49 12.89 50.35
CA GLU A 500 54.85 13.98 51.26
C GLU A 500 53.69 14.88 51.65
N LEU A 501 52.51 14.64 51.06
CA LEU A 501 51.27 15.33 51.44
C LEU A 501 50.31 14.40 52.18
N ASP A 502 49.52 14.94 53.09
CA ASP A 502 48.41 14.29 53.76
C ASP A 502 47.13 15.06 53.47
N PHE A 503 45.99 14.35 53.47
CA PHE A 503 44.68 15.03 53.47
C PHE A 503 44.53 15.86 54.74
N GLY A 504 44.04 17.07 54.63
CA GLY A 504 43.73 17.97 55.70
C GLY A 504 42.43 17.59 56.46
N THR A 505 42.03 18.46 57.35
CA THR A 505 40.80 18.32 58.12
C THR A 505 39.56 18.75 57.31
N GLY A 506 38.39 18.16 57.66
CA GLY A 506 37.13 18.48 57.07
C GLY A 506 36.74 17.53 55.93
N ASP A 507 35.48 17.69 55.52
CA ASP A 507 34.87 16.89 54.48
C ASP A 507 35.27 17.38 53.09
N VAL A 508 35.22 16.48 52.14
CA VAL A 508 35.34 16.84 50.70
C VAL A 508 34.00 17.43 50.27
N VAL A 509 34.06 18.61 49.67
CA VAL A 509 32.92 19.21 48.99
C VAL A 509 32.98 18.80 47.53
N ALA A 510 31.93 18.17 47.02
CA ALA A 510 31.80 17.84 45.61
C ALA A 510 30.39 18.20 45.14
N THR A 511 30.28 19.09 44.19
CA THR A 511 28.99 19.59 43.70
C THR A 511 28.85 19.48 42.18
N VAL A 512 27.62 19.31 41.72
CA VAL A 512 27.22 19.40 40.35
C VAL A 512 26.15 20.50 40.22
N ASP A 513 26.40 21.51 39.42
CA ASP A 513 25.53 22.71 39.28
C ASP A 513 25.23 23.36 40.64
N GLY A 514 26.23 23.36 41.55
CA GLY A 514 26.13 23.91 42.91
C GLY A 514 25.40 23.02 43.95
N VAL A 515 24.91 21.85 43.53
CA VAL A 515 24.22 20.88 44.41
C VAL A 515 25.21 19.80 44.82
N GLN A 516 25.29 19.48 46.14
CA GLN A 516 26.13 18.41 46.67
C GLN A 516 25.84 17.10 45.93
N THR A 517 26.90 16.42 45.45
CA THR A 517 26.74 15.12 44.77
C THR A 517 26.17 14.06 45.67
N ALA A 518 25.31 13.21 45.14
CA ALA A 518 24.86 11.95 45.75
C ALA A 518 25.83 10.78 45.46
N GLY A 519 26.87 11.04 44.68
CA GLY A 519 27.88 10.05 44.30
C GLY A 519 28.76 9.60 45.44
N GLU A 520 29.60 8.62 45.16
CA GLU A 520 30.51 8.05 46.15
C GLU A 520 31.79 8.87 46.21
N ILE A 521 32.13 9.36 47.43
CA ILE A 521 33.38 10.04 47.74
C ILE A 521 34.22 9.13 48.62
N THR A 522 35.41 8.73 48.13
CA THR A 522 36.32 7.86 48.88
C THR A 522 37.70 8.47 48.96
N LYS A 523 38.35 8.26 50.15
CA LYS A 523 39.79 8.51 50.36
C LYS A 523 40.44 7.18 50.67
N THR A 524 41.29 6.67 49.78
CA THR A 524 42.01 5.42 49.96
C THR A 524 43.51 5.67 49.81
N GLY A 525 44.27 5.58 50.96
CA GLY A 525 45.66 5.99 50.96
C GLY A 525 45.79 7.46 50.58
N GLN A 526 46.56 7.76 49.55
CA GLN A 526 46.80 9.10 49.05
C GLN A 526 45.82 9.52 47.93
N THR A 527 44.80 8.66 47.58
CA THR A 527 43.91 8.93 46.48
C THR A 527 42.51 9.32 46.97
N LEU A 528 42.06 10.49 46.53
CA LEU A 528 40.67 10.91 46.56
C LEU A 528 40.00 10.47 45.26
N SER A 529 38.81 9.84 45.36
CA SER A 529 37.96 9.50 44.23
C SER A 529 36.55 10.01 44.47
N VAL A 530 36.00 10.69 43.48
CA VAL A 530 34.60 11.14 43.44
C VAL A 530 33.95 10.50 42.22
N LYS A 531 33.10 9.48 42.45
CA LYS A 531 32.33 8.78 41.42
C LYS A 531 30.91 9.29 41.43
N PHE A 532 30.49 9.99 40.37
CA PHE A 532 29.15 10.51 40.23
C PHE A 532 28.15 9.37 39.94
N THR A 533 26.92 9.51 40.41
CA THR A 533 25.84 8.53 40.06
C THR A 533 25.52 8.58 38.58
N ALA A 534 25.03 7.47 38.00
CA ALA A 534 24.59 7.42 36.62
C ALA A 534 23.50 8.47 36.33
N GLU A 535 22.61 8.71 37.31
CA GLU A 535 21.54 9.72 37.17
C GLU A 535 22.13 11.15 37.10
N GLU A 536 23.11 11.48 37.92
CA GLU A 536 23.77 12.78 37.88
C GLU A 536 24.49 13.01 36.56
N VAL A 537 25.19 11.99 36.05
CA VAL A 537 25.88 12.05 34.75
C VAL A 537 24.91 12.36 33.62
N LEU A 538 23.79 11.63 33.58
CA LEU A 538 22.79 11.75 32.48
C LEU A 538 22.02 13.08 32.57
N LYS A 539 21.65 13.54 33.76
CA LYS A 539 20.84 14.75 33.94
C LYS A 539 21.62 16.06 33.89
N ASN A 540 22.93 16.03 34.10
CA ASN A 540 23.75 17.23 34.30
C ASN A 540 24.80 17.43 33.20
N ALA A 541 24.63 16.84 32.02
CA ALA A 541 25.55 17.04 30.90
C ALA A 541 25.77 18.54 30.62
N GLY A 542 27.03 18.97 30.58
CA GLY A 542 27.44 20.38 30.40
C GLY A 542 27.31 21.27 31.65
N LYS A 543 26.91 20.74 32.79
CA LYS A 543 26.82 21.50 34.04
C LYS A 543 28.16 21.52 34.77
N ALA A 544 28.39 22.61 35.53
CA ALA A 544 29.63 22.80 36.28
C ALA A 544 29.81 21.74 37.38
N ILE A 545 31.01 21.19 37.46
CA ILE A 545 31.49 20.32 38.55
C ILE A 545 32.52 21.08 39.35
N HIS A 546 32.38 21.08 40.68
CA HIS A 546 33.35 21.66 41.60
C HIS A 546 33.65 20.65 42.71
N ILE A 547 34.96 20.41 42.92
CA ILE A 547 35.44 19.54 44.01
C ILE A 547 36.47 20.32 44.81
N GLU A 548 36.32 20.34 46.15
CA GLU A 548 37.21 21.04 47.05
C GLU A 548 37.59 20.11 48.22
N PHE A 549 38.86 20.09 48.55
CA PHE A 549 39.39 19.36 49.72
C PHE A 549 40.68 20.02 50.25
N LYS A 550 40.93 19.80 51.56
CA LYS A 550 42.13 20.31 52.21
C LYS A 550 43.25 19.28 52.22
N ALA A 551 44.48 19.79 52.16
CA ALA A 551 45.70 19.04 52.28
C ALA A 551 46.72 19.79 53.14
N LYS A 552 47.74 19.12 53.59
CA LYS A 552 48.89 19.68 54.29
C LYS A 552 50.17 18.92 53.92
N ILE A 553 51.32 19.57 54.10
CA ILE A 553 52.58 18.85 54.02
C ILE A 553 52.68 17.94 55.19
N ARG A 554 53.06 16.69 54.97
CA ARG A 554 53.28 15.70 56.04
C ARG A 554 54.40 16.14 56.93
N GLU A 555 54.19 15.98 58.23
CA GLU A 555 55.23 16.30 59.26
C GLU A 555 56.48 15.50 58.97
N ASN A 556 57.65 16.19 59.01
CA ASN A 556 58.99 15.65 58.73
C ASN A 556 59.16 15.01 57.33
N ALA A 557 58.37 15.43 56.32
CA ALA A 557 58.54 14.98 54.95
C ALA A 557 59.85 15.47 54.33
N ASN A 558 60.58 14.60 53.67
CA ASN A 558 61.73 14.98 52.89
C ASN A 558 61.28 15.55 51.52
N LEU A 559 61.49 16.84 51.29
CA LEU A 559 61.05 17.56 50.10
C LEU A 559 62.16 17.82 49.09
N ASP A 560 63.36 17.31 49.31
CA ASP A 560 64.57 17.58 48.51
C ASP A 560 64.34 17.27 47.02
N LYS A 561 63.58 16.24 46.69
CA LYS A 561 63.26 15.85 45.33
C LYS A 561 62.39 16.86 44.58
N TYR A 562 61.78 17.81 45.28
CA TYR A 562 60.90 18.86 44.70
C TYR A 562 61.61 20.22 44.62
N ILE A 563 62.89 20.31 44.92
CA ILE A 563 63.68 21.54 44.77
C ILE A 563 63.87 21.83 43.26
N ASP A 564 63.28 22.92 42.82
CA ASP A 564 63.49 23.41 41.46
C ASP A 564 64.89 23.99 41.33
N LYS A 565 65.73 23.37 40.49
CA LYS A 565 67.14 23.77 40.30
C LYS A 565 67.29 25.13 39.63
N THR A 566 66.23 25.71 39.08
CA THR A 566 66.27 27.00 38.37
C THR A 566 66.11 28.16 39.33
N ASP A 567 65.36 28.00 40.40
CA ASP A 567 65.08 29.07 41.39
C ASP A 567 65.35 28.69 42.84
N GLY A 568 65.74 27.43 43.08
CA GLY A 568 66.04 26.93 44.41
C GLY A 568 64.83 26.74 45.33
N ARG A 569 63.60 26.87 44.83
CA ARG A 569 62.37 26.72 45.60
C ARG A 569 61.90 25.30 45.63
N THR A 570 61.39 24.87 46.73
CA THR A 570 60.69 23.59 46.85
C THR A 570 59.27 23.75 46.30
N LYS A 571 58.92 22.97 45.28
CA LYS A 571 57.60 22.99 44.61
C LYS A 571 56.97 21.61 44.67
N VAL A 572 56.16 21.32 45.68
CA VAL A 572 55.46 20.04 45.84
C VAL A 572 54.28 20.02 44.89
N PRO A 573 54.29 19.18 43.85
CA PRO A 573 53.26 19.21 42.83
C PRO A 573 52.01 18.41 43.21
N ASN A 574 50.86 18.79 42.67
CA ASN A 574 49.66 17.95 42.68
C ASN A 574 48.85 18.15 41.38
N GLU A 575 48.38 17.07 40.79
CA GLU A 575 47.50 17.09 39.62
C GLU A 575 46.24 16.24 39.87
N GLY A 576 45.10 16.66 39.32
CA GLY A 576 43.91 15.90 39.31
C GLY A 576 43.62 15.32 37.91
N SER A 577 42.71 14.38 37.84
CA SER A 577 42.24 13.80 36.60
C SER A 577 40.78 13.34 36.70
N TYR A 578 40.14 13.20 35.57
CA TYR A 578 38.90 12.41 35.49
C TYR A 578 38.99 11.39 34.35
N HIS A 579 38.23 10.32 34.45
CA HIS A 579 37.98 9.38 33.39
C HIS A 579 36.46 9.17 33.20
N ILE A 580 36.06 8.78 32.00
CA ILE A 580 34.66 8.63 31.59
C ILE A 580 34.36 7.18 31.20
N ASN A 581 33.07 6.78 31.33
CA ASN A 581 32.57 5.45 30.96
C ASN A 581 33.31 4.28 31.60
N ASP A 582 33.80 4.49 32.85
CA ASP A 582 34.62 3.53 33.59
C ASP A 582 35.85 3.02 32.78
N ASN A 583 36.31 3.82 31.78
CA ASN A 583 37.45 3.49 30.96
C ASN A 583 38.66 4.38 31.34
N PRO A 584 39.72 3.81 31.93
CA PRO A 584 40.92 4.56 32.35
C PRO A 584 41.70 5.16 31.18
N ASP A 585 41.51 4.67 29.93
CA ASP A 585 42.16 5.22 28.74
C ASP A 585 41.49 6.51 28.26
N LEU A 586 40.24 6.74 28.65
CA LEU A 586 39.50 7.98 28.37
C LEU A 586 39.68 8.98 29.53
N LYS A 587 40.93 9.41 29.75
CA LYS A 587 41.35 10.24 30.88
C LYS A 587 41.72 11.65 30.45
N VAL A 588 41.29 12.64 31.24
CA VAL A 588 41.70 14.03 31.15
C VAL A 588 42.43 14.43 32.43
N LYS A 589 43.56 15.11 32.32
CA LYS A 589 44.37 15.57 33.45
C LYS A 589 44.33 17.08 33.55
N SER A 590 44.41 17.61 34.78
CA SER A 590 44.67 19.03 35.01
C SER A 590 46.14 19.39 34.76
N LYS A 591 46.42 20.67 34.66
CA LYS A 591 47.78 21.14 34.89
C LYS A 591 48.16 20.92 36.37
N PRO A 592 49.42 20.60 36.69
CA PRO A 592 49.85 20.51 38.06
C PRO A 592 49.87 21.89 38.72
N VAL A 593 49.50 21.93 40.00
CA VAL A 593 49.66 23.08 40.88
C VAL A 593 50.75 22.77 41.92
N THR A 594 51.37 23.76 42.51
CA THR A 594 52.49 23.55 43.42
C THR A 594 52.30 24.26 44.76
N VAL A 595 52.75 23.60 45.82
CA VAL A 595 52.83 24.19 47.16
C VAL A 595 54.31 24.29 47.56
N THR A 596 54.66 25.44 48.05
CA THR A 596 56.02 25.71 48.59
C THR A 596 55.93 25.79 50.12
N PRO A 597 56.76 25.08 50.85
CA PRO A 597 56.80 25.16 52.33
C PRO A 597 57.14 26.58 52.77
N PRO A 598 56.90 26.94 54.07
CA PRO A 598 57.28 28.25 54.59
C PRO A 598 58.79 28.47 54.47
N PRO A 599 59.25 29.73 54.36
CA PRO A 599 60.68 30.02 54.41
C PRO A 599 61.33 29.49 55.64
N THR A 600 62.47 28.85 55.54
CA THR A 600 63.29 28.52 56.69
C THR A 600 63.82 29.78 57.34
N THR A 601 63.85 29.83 58.67
CA THR A 601 64.47 30.90 59.39
C THR A 601 65.77 30.34 60.04
N PRO A 602 66.86 30.42 59.31
CA PRO A 602 68.12 29.95 59.84
C PRO A 602 68.50 30.77 61.08
N GLU A 603 69.07 30.11 62.07
CA GLU A 603 69.60 30.79 63.24
C GLU A 603 70.76 31.70 62.79
N ILE A 604 70.77 32.87 63.40
CA ILE A 604 71.87 33.79 63.24
C ILE A 604 72.64 33.88 64.59
N THR A 605 73.89 33.50 64.61
CA THR A 605 74.76 33.65 65.75
C THR A 605 75.76 34.69 65.57
N LYS A 606 76.06 35.49 66.56
CA LYS A 606 77.13 36.47 66.55
C LYS A 606 78.04 36.23 67.69
N THR A 607 79.32 36.12 67.40
CA THR A 607 80.35 35.99 68.44
C THR A 607 81.32 37.15 68.28
N VAL A 608 82.08 37.45 69.34
CA VAL A 608 83.21 38.34 69.36
C VAL A 608 84.43 37.55 69.80
N ASN A 609 85.50 37.52 68.93
CA ASN A 609 86.68 36.68 69.11
C ASN A 609 86.27 35.21 69.45
N ASP A 610 85.29 34.66 68.71
CA ASP A 610 84.78 33.31 68.90
C ASP A 610 84.12 33.01 70.25
N THR A 611 83.74 34.03 71.02
CA THR A 611 83.04 33.92 72.28
C THR A 611 81.77 34.79 72.27
N THR A 612 80.83 34.55 73.19
CA THR A 612 79.62 35.38 73.42
C THR A 612 79.92 36.71 74.09
N HIS A 613 81.10 36.83 74.79
CA HIS A 613 81.55 38.02 75.45
C HIS A 613 83.09 38.04 75.37
N TYR A 614 83.67 39.20 75.13
CA TYR A 614 85.16 39.39 75.15
C TYR A 614 85.50 40.66 75.86
N ASP A 615 86.42 40.58 76.82
CA ASP A 615 87.03 41.73 77.56
C ASP A 615 88.24 42.23 76.78
N VAL A 616 88.25 43.49 76.41
CA VAL A 616 89.33 44.14 75.77
C VAL A 616 90.44 44.42 76.77
N LEU A 617 91.68 43.96 76.52
CA LEU A 617 92.77 44.11 77.45
C LEU A 617 93.52 45.44 77.38
N THR A 618 93.41 46.06 76.17
CA THR A 618 93.99 47.39 75.96
C THR A 618 93.07 48.29 75.18
N PRO A 619 93.15 49.65 75.33
CA PRO A 619 92.24 50.57 74.67
C PRO A 619 92.31 50.53 73.13
N GLU A 620 93.34 50.01 72.54
CA GLU A 620 93.57 49.96 71.07
C GLU A 620 93.50 48.52 70.52
N GLU A 621 93.03 47.56 71.34
CA GLU A 621 92.96 46.20 70.93
C GLU A 621 91.81 45.98 69.94
N GLU A 622 92.16 45.39 68.76
CA GLU A 622 91.21 45.03 67.70
C GLU A 622 90.53 43.69 68.06
N PHE A 623 89.26 43.61 67.93
CA PHE A 623 88.48 42.37 68.08
C PHE A 623 87.66 42.12 66.86
N THR A 624 87.40 40.89 66.58
CA THR A 624 86.62 40.42 65.45
C THR A 624 85.23 39.97 65.83
N TYR A 625 84.19 40.58 65.18
CA TYR A 625 82.92 40.03 65.24
C TYR A 625 82.71 38.99 64.12
N LYS A 626 82.20 37.85 64.40
CA LYS A 626 81.84 36.80 63.46
C LYS A 626 80.36 36.65 63.51
N VAL A 627 79.68 36.70 62.34
CA VAL A 627 78.26 36.45 62.17
C VAL A 627 78.12 35.17 61.38
N GLU A 628 77.45 34.16 61.87
CA GLU A 628 77.19 32.90 61.20
C GLU A 628 75.70 32.68 61.11
N THR A 629 75.25 32.27 59.94
CA THR A 629 73.79 31.93 59.69
C THR A 629 73.68 30.54 59.09
#